data_4ca74a395295105503f2dc435fac055f
#
_entry.id   4ca74a395295105503f2dc435fac055f
#
_cell.length_a   1.000
_cell.length_b   1.000
_cell.length_c   1.000
_cell.angle_alpha   90.00
_cell.angle_beta   90.00
_cell.angle_gamma   90.00
#
_symmetry.space_group_name_H-M   'P 1'
#
loop_
_entity.id
_entity.type
_entity.pdbx_description
1 polymer ?
#
loop_
_entity_poly.entity_id
_entity_poly.type
_entity_poly.pdbx_seq_one_letter_code
_entity_poly.pdbx_strand_id
1 'polypeptide(L)'
;MTKTFIMDKDGATVDASTVTVPSDRHFRGAWKLNGKVISEDMTEAKKIFQDKIREVRKPLLEAEDVVYMKALEAEDASAKTASVAKKKALRDAPAASAISSADTIAKLKAAWDTSVLGDSPYA
;
A
#
# COMPACT_ATOMS: atom_id res chain seq x y z
N MET A 1 -4.91 -20.34 -32.59
CA MET A 1 -4.98 -19.39 -31.48
C MET A 1 -4.53 -20.05 -30.19
N THR A 2 -3.59 -19.46 -29.49
CA THR A 2 -3.12 -19.97 -28.21
C THR A 2 -4.10 -19.53 -27.11
N LYS A 3 -4.58 -20.48 -26.31
CA LYS A 3 -5.43 -20.15 -25.16
C LYS A 3 -4.54 -19.92 -23.95
N THR A 4 -4.90 -18.93 -23.12
CA THR A 4 -4.26 -18.68 -21.86
C THR A 4 -5.12 -19.27 -20.73
N PHE A 5 -4.49 -20.02 -19.83
CA PHE A 5 -5.17 -20.64 -18.70
C PHE A 5 -4.70 -20.02 -17.39
N ILE A 6 -5.62 -19.93 -16.43
CA ILE A 6 -5.35 -19.46 -15.08
C ILE A 6 -5.60 -20.61 -14.12
N MET A 7 -4.70 -20.82 -13.16
CA MET A 7 -4.90 -21.80 -12.10
C MET A 7 -5.78 -21.20 -11.01
N ASP A 8 -6.83 -21.90 -10.62
CA ASP A 8 -7.66 -21.46 -9.51
C ASP A 8 -7.06 -21.87 -8.15
N LYS A 9 -7.74 -21.54 -7.06
CA LYS A 9 -7.28 -21.84 -5.70
C LYS A 9 -7.13 -23.33 -5.42
N ASP A 10 -7.83 -24.18 -6.17
CA ASP A 10 -7.83 -25.64 -6.01
C ASP A 10 -6.85 -26.34 -6.96
N GLY A 11 -6.10 -25.57 -7.74
CA GLY A 11 -5.13 -26.08 -8.70
C GLY A 11 -5.72 -26.43 -10.06
N ALA A 12 -7.02 -26.22 -10.28
CA ALA A 12 -7.65 -26.44 -11.57
C ALA A 12 -7.35 -25.28 -12.52
N THR A 13 -7.24 -25.59 -13.83
CA THR A 13 -7.00 -24.56 -14.83
C THR A 13 -8.32 -24.08 -15.45
N VAL A 14 -8.43 -22.78 -15.68
CA VAL A 14 -9.60 -22.13 -16.29
C VAL A 14 -9.14 -21.28 -17.45
N ASP A 15 -9.90 -21.33 -18.58
CA ASP A 15 -9.59 -20.50 -19.75
C ASP A 15 -9.75 -19.01 -19.37
N ALA A 16 -8.68 -18.23 -19.52
CA ALA A 16 -8.65 -16.82 -19.15
C ALA A 16 -9.72 -15.98 -19.87
N SER A 17 -10.11 -16.37 -21.09
CA SER A 17 -11.16 -15.66 -21.85
C SER A 17 -12.55 -15.76 -21.21
N THR A 18 -12.76 -16.74 -20.32
CA THR A 18 -14.03 -16.96 -19.62
C THR A 18 -14.07 -16.36 -18.23
N VAL A 19 -12.97 -15.74 -17.80
CA VAL A 19 -12.80 -15.25 -16.43
C VAL A 19 -13.17 -13.76 -16.36
N THR A 20 -13.98 -13.40 -15.35
CA THR A 20 -14.26 -12.01 -15.02
C THR A 20 -13.15 -11.49 -14.12
N VAL A 21 -12.52 -10.40 -14.53
CA VAL A 21 -11.41 -9.78 -13.79
C VAL A 21 -11.83 -8.41 -13.22
N PRO A 22 -11.26 -8.00 -12.06
CA PRO A 22 -11.46 -6.64 -11.57
C PRO A 22 -10.92 -5.61 -12.56
N SER A 23 -11.59 -4.47 -12.68
CA SER A 23 -11.14 -3.37 -13.53
C SER A 23 -9.92 -2.67 -12.94
N ASP A 24 -9.80 -2.67 -11.63
CA ASP A 24 -8.68 -2.08 -10.91
C ASP A 24 -7.56 -3.11 -10.79
N ARG A 25 -6.40 -2.81 -11.36
CA ARG A 25 -5.27 -3.72 -11.42
C ARG A 25 -4.16 -3.43 -10.41
N HIS A 26 -4.35 -2.45 -9.52
CA HIS A 26 -3.31 -2.05 -8.57
C HIS A 26 -2.96 -3.16 -7.56
N PHE A 27 -3.91 -4.02 -7.22
CA PHE A 27 -3.71 -5.08 -6.25
C PHE A 27 -3.81 -6.47 -6.89
N ARG A 28 -3.23 -6.62 -8.08
CA ARG A 28 -3.24 -7.91 -8.82
C ARG A 28 -2.67 -9.06 -8.01
N GLY A 29 -1.67 -8.78 -7.14
CA GLY A 29 -1.10 -9.79 -6.25
C GLY A 29 -2.08 -10.34 -5.22
N ALA A 30 -3.19 -9.64 -4.96
CA ALA A 30 -4.26 -10.08 -4.07
C ALA A 30 -5.43 -10.75 -4.79
N TRP A 31 -5.34 -10.91 -6.11
CA TRP A 31 -6.40 -11.53 -6.90
C TRP A 31 -6.46 -13.03 -6.62
N LYS A 32 -7.70 -13.53 -6.45
CA LYS A 32 -7.97 -14.96 -6.30
C LYS A 32 -9.09 -15.35 -7.25
N LEU A 33 -8.87 -16.45 -7.95
CA LEU A 33 -9.88 -17.00 -8.87
C LEU A 33 -10.83 -17.91 -8.07
N ASN A 34 -12.12 -17.61 -8.15
CA ASN A 34 -13.18 -18.44 -7.60
C ASN A 34 -14.18 -18.76 -8.72
N GLY A 35 -14.12 -19.98 -9.24
CA GLY A 35 -14.86 -20.33 -10.45
C GLY A 35 -14.35 -19.56 -11.66
N LYS A 36 -15.18 -18.69 -12.21
CA LYS A 36 -14.84 -17.82 -13.35
C LYS A 36 -14.74 -16.35 -12.97
N VAL A 37 -14.69 -16.05 -11.67
CA VAL A 37 -14.61 -14.68 -11.15
C VAL A 37 -13.32 -14.51 -10.37
N ILE A 38 -12.54 -13.51 -10.75
CA ILE A 38 -11.38 -13.08 -9.97
C ILE A 38 -11.86 -11.98 -9.02
N SER A 39 -11.65 -12.20 -7.74
CA SER A 39 -11.94 -11.23 -6.68
C SER A 39 -10.65 -10.83 -5.98
N GLU A 40 -10.70 -9.73 -5.25
CA GLU A 40 -9.58 -9.21 -4.48
C GLU A 40 -9.68 -9.71 -3.03
N ASP A 41 -8.61 -10.37 -2.57
CA ASP A 41 -8.50 -10.73 -1.16
C ASP A 41 -8.07 -9.50 -0.37
N MET A 42 -8.96 -8.98 0.48
CA MET A 42 -8.68 -7.76 1.24
C MET A 42 -7.51 -7.92 2.22
N THR A 43 -7.33 -9.11 2.80
CA THR A 43 -6.19 -9.37 3.69
C THR A 43 -4.87 -9.24 2.92
N GLU A 44 -4.78 -9.84 1.74
CA GLU A 44 -3.60 -9.75 0.89
C GLU A 44 -3.42 -8.33 0.31
N ALA A 45 -4.52 -7.69 -0.09
CA ALA A 45 -4.47 -6.31 -0.59
C ALA A 45 -3.93 -5.34 0.47
N LYS A 46 -4.33 -5.49 1.74
CA LYS A 46 -3.82 -4.69 2.85
C LYS A 46 -2.32 -4.91 3.07
N LYS A 47 -1.84 -6.14 2.95
CA LYS A 47 -0.40 -6.44 3.05
C LYS A 47 0.39 -5.75 1.93
N ILE A 48 -0.10 -5.84 0.70
CA ILE A 48 0.52 -5.18 -0.46
C ILE A 48 0.56 -3.66 -0.24
N PHE A 49 -0.54 -3.08 0.23
CA PHE A 49 -0.66 -1.66 0.53
C PHE A 49 0.33 -1.23 1.61
N GLN A 50 0.41 -1.99 2.70
CA GLN A 50 1.34 -1.72 3.80
C GLN A 50 2.80 -1.83 3.34
N ASP A 51 3.12 -2.82 2.51
CA ASP A 51 4.47 -2.98 1.96
C ASP A 51 4.85 -1.82 1.05
N LYS A 52 3.89 -1.31 0.28
CA LYS A 52 4.10 -0.11 -0.55
C LYS A 52 4.37 1.12 0.32
N ILE A 53 3.65 1.27 1.42
CA ILE A 53 3.91 2.35 2.40
C ILE A 53 5.33 2.23 2.96
N ARG A 54 5.74 1.02 3.34
CA ARG A 54 7.10 0.78 3.86
C ARG A 54 8.17 1.12 2.85
N GLU A 55 7.94 0.78 1.59
CA GLU A 55 8.84 1.12 0.48
C GLU A 55 8.96 2.64 0.30
N VAL A 56 7.83 3.34 0.26
CA VAL A 56 7.78 4.80 0.05
C VAL A 56 8.35 5.57 1.25
N ARG A 57 8.06 5.13 2.47
CA ARG A 57 8.51 5.84 3.68
C ARG A 57 10.01 5.76 3.92
N LYS A 58 10.67 4.73 3.41
CA LYS A 58 12.11 4.52 3.66
C LYS A 58 12.96 5.73 3.26
N PRO A 59 12.92 6.22 2.01
CA PRO A 59 13.69 7.42 1.66
C PRO A 59 13.21 8.67 2.40
N LEU A 60 11.92 8.74 2.75
CA LEU A 60 11.38 9.86 3.51
C LEU A 60 11.91 9.90 4.94
N LEU A 61 12.04 8.73 5.59
CA LEU A 61 12.64 8.61 6.90
C LEU A 61 14.12 8.97 6.86
N GLU A 62 14.85 8.51 5.85
CA GLU A 62 16.27 8.83 5.67
C GLU A 62 16.49 10.33 5.49
N ALA A 63 15.64 10.98 4.68
CA ALA A 63 15.69 12.44 4.50
C ALA A 63 15.36 13.19 5.80
N GLU A 64 14.42 12.70 6.57
CA GLU A 64 14.03 13.32 7.85
C GLU A 64 15.10 13.15 8.92
N ASP A 65 15.88 12.06 8.87
CA ASP A 65 17.05 11.89 9.75
C ASP A 65 18.06 13.00 9.53
N VAL A 66 18.28 13.42 8.29
CA VAL A 66 19.18 14.56 7.98
C VAL A 66 18.60 15.87 8.52
N VAL A 67 17.29 16.09 8.35
CA VAL A 67 16.61 17.27 8.88
C VAL A 67 16.76 17.35 10.40
N TYR A 68 16.58 16.22 11.09
CA TYR A 68 16.75 16.13 12.55
C TYR A 68 18.20 16.46 12.97
N MET A 69 19.18 15.91 12.28
CA MET A 69 20.59 16.17 12.59
C MET A 69 20.95 17.65 12.42
N LYS A 70 20.45 18.29 11.37
CA LYS A 70 20.64 19.73 11.15
C LYS A 70 19.99 20.56 12.25
N ALA A 71 18.78 20.19 12.68
CA ALA A 71 18.09 20.85 13.78
C ALA A 71 18.85 20.69 15.09
N LEU A 72 19.42 19.52 15.33
CA LEU A 72 20.23 19.23 16.53
C LEU A 72 21.49 20.09 16.54
N GLU A 73 22.20 20.18 15.43
CA GLU A 73 23.41 21.00 15.30
C GLU A 73 23.12 22.49 15.49
N ALA A 74 21.95 22.95 14.97
CA ALA A 74 21.52 24.34 15.09
C ALA A 74 20.89 24.66 16.45
N GLU A 75 20.72 23.67 17.33
CA GLU A 75 20.03 23.80 18.62
C GLU A 75 18.58 24.36 18.43
N ASP A 76 17.92 24.02 17.33
CA ASP A 76 16.56 24.47 17.00
C ASP A 76 15.55 23.49 17.58
N ALA A 77 15.00 23.82 18.74
CA ALA A 77 14.05 22.97 19.45
C ALA A 77 12.74 22.77 18.66
N SER A 78 12.26 23.80 17.97
CA SER A 78 11.03 23.73 17.16
C SER A 78 11.23 22.80 15.96
N ALA A 79 12.35 22.90 15.27
CA ALA A 79 12.68 22.04 14.13
C ALA A 79 12.86 20.58 14.57
N LYS A 80 13.49 20.34 15.73
CA LYS A 80 13.64 19.00 16.32
C LYS A 80 12.27 18.38 16.60
N THR A 81 11.37 19.11 17.25
CA THR A 81 10.03 18.64 17.57
C THR A 81 9.24 18.31 16.31
N ALA A 82 9.31 19.17 15.28
CA ALA A 82 8.64 18.95 14.01
C ALA A 82 9.17 17.69 13.30
N SER A 83 10.50 17.48 13.31
CA SER A 83 11.12 16.31 12.70
C SER A 83 10.74 15.02 13.42
N VAL A 84 10.71 15.00 14.73
CA VAL A 84 10.29 13.85 15.54
C VAL A 84 8.83 13.48 15.22
N ALA A 85 7.96 14.48 15.09
CA ALA A 85 6.55 14.26 14.74
C ALA A 85 6.39 13.65 13.35
N LYS A 86 7.15 14.11 12.36
CA LYS A 86 7.14 13.56 10.99
C LYS A 86 7.64 12.12 10.96
N LYS A 87 8.72 11.82 11.65
CA LYS A 87 9.26 10.47 11.76
C LYS A 87 8.25 9.52 12.38
N LYS A 88 7.57 9.95 13.43
CA LYS A 88 6.53 9.16 14.09
C LYS A 88 5.38 8.87 13.13
N ALA A 89 4.90 9.89 12.41
CA ALA A 89 3.84 9.71 11.42
C ALA A 89 4.23 8.73 10.31
N LEU A 90 5.47 8.79 9.83
CA LEU A 90 5.99 7.86 8.83
C LEU A 90 6.08 6.43 9.37
N ARG A 91 6.53 6.26 10.61
CA ARG A 91 6.61 4.93 11.23
C ARG A 91 5.23 4.33 11.46
N ASP A 92 4.26 5.15 11.84
CA ASP A 92 2.90 4.70 12.16
C ASP A 92 2.01 4.52 10.91
N ALA A 93 2.40 5.04 9.74
CA ALA A 93 1.58 5.02 8.53
C ALA A 93 1.08 3.61 8.14
N PRO A 94 1.89 2.52 8.18
CA PRO A 94 1.39 1.19 7.86
C PRO A 94 0.36 0.65 8.85
N ALA A 95 0.32 1.19 10.06
CA ALA A 95 -0.58 0.76 11.12
C ALA A 95 -1.84 1.63 11.23
N ALA A 96 -2.09 2.52 10.27
CA ALA A 96 -3.25 3.40 10.29
C ALA A 96 -4.57 2.62 10.36
N SER A 97 -5.47 3.07 11.24
CA SER A 97 -6.77 2.40 11.44
C SER A 97 -7.63 2.37 10.18
N ALA A 98 -7.50 3.38 9.30
CA ALA A 98 -8.19 3.42 8.01
C ALA A 98 -7.82 2.23 7.11
N ILE A 99 -6.61 1.70 7.23
CA ILE A 99 -6.18 0.50 6.49
C ILE A 99 -6.89 -0.73 7.04
N SER A 100 -6.84 -0.94 8.35
CA SER A 100 -7.45 -2.12 8.99
C SER A 100 -8.97 -2.16 8.84
N SER A 101 -9.61 -0.98 8.82
CA SER A 101 -11.07 -0.87 8.68
C SER A 101 -11.55 -0.86 7.23
N ALA A 102 -10.65 -0.77 6.24
CA ALA A 102 -11.03 -0.78 4.83
C ALA A 102 -11.62 -2.13 4.43
N ASP A 103 -12.84 -2.13 3.91
CA ASP A 103 -13.54 -3.32 3.44
C ASP A 103 -13.66 -3.39 1.92
N THR A 104 -13.18 -2.36 1.22
CA THR A 104 -13.13 -2.30 -0.25
C THR A 104 -11.78 -1.76 -0.71
N ILE A 105 -11.44 -2.04 -1.97
CA ILE A 105 -10.21 -1.51 -2.56
C ILE A 105 -10.25 0.03 -2.63
N ALA A 106 -11.40 0.61 -2.93
CA ALA A 106 -11.54 2.08 -2.96
C ALA A 106 -11.24 2.71 -1.60
N LYS A 107 -11.75 2.12 -0.52
CA LYS A 107 -11.48 2.58 0.85
C LYS A 107 -10.02 2.37 1.23
N LEU A 108 -9.42 1.27 0.81
CA LEU A 108 -8.01 1.00 1.05
C LEU A 108 -7.12 2.05 0.37
N LYS A 109 -7.38 2.36 -0.90
CA LYS A 109 -6.66 3.41 -1.62
C LYS A 109 -6.82 4.77 -0.95
N ALA A 110 -8.02 5.09 -0.47
CA ALA A 110 -8.31 6.33 0.24
C ALA A 110 -7.57 6.44 1.59
N ALA A 111 -7.09 5.33 2.13
CA ALA A 111 -6.30 5.31 3.36
C ALA A 111 -4.87 5.80 3.18
N TRP A 112 -4.41 6.03 1.95
CA TRP A 112 -3.10 6.61 1.70
C TRP A 112 -3.06 8.06 2.18
N ASP A 113 -2.19 8.34 3.16
CA ASP A 113 -2.06 9.68 3.73
C ASP A 113 -1.06 10.50 2.91
N THR A 114 -1.58 11.34 2.01
CA THR A 114 -0.76 12.18 1.14
C THR A 114 0.03 13.24 1.90
N SER A 115 -0.45 13.64 3.09
CA SER A 115 0.27 14.62 3.90
C SER A 115 1.53 14.05 4.55
N VAL A 116 1.58 12.73 4.70
CA VAL A 116 2.71 12.00 5.32
C VAL A 116 3.60 11.38 4.25
N LEU A 117 3.00 10.74 3.24
CA LEU A 117 3.70 9.89 2.26
C LEU A 117 3.89 10.55 0.90
N GLY A 118 3.25 11.71 0.67
CA GLY A 118 3.24 12.34 -0.64
C GLY A 118 2.18 11.73 -1.56
N ASP A 119 2.32 11.92 -2.86
CA ASP A 119 1.31 11.50 -3.83
C ASP A 119 1.05 9.99 -3.77
N SER A 120 -0.23 9.63 -3.86
CA SER A 120 -0.62 8.22 -3.86
C SER A 120 -0.25 7.55 -5.18
N PRO A 121 0.41 6.37 -5.14
CA PRO A 121 0.65 5.58 -6.35
C PRO A 121 -0.63 4.94 -6.90
N TYR A 122 -1.74 5.05 -6.16
CA TYR A 122 -3.04 4.49 -6.51
C TYR A 122 -4.05 5.54 -6.98
N ALA A 123 -3.62 6.79 -7.06
CA ALA A 123 -4.50 7.88 -7.51
C ALA A 123 -4.70 7.86 -9.03
#